data_b5f3d303f50d5019fd19f1a11c071c49
#
_entry.id   b5f3d303f50d5019fd19f1a11c071c49
#
_cell.length_a   1.000
_cell.length_b   1.000
_cell.length_c   1.000
_cell.angle_alpha   90.00
_cell.angle_beta   90.00
_cell.angle_gamma   90.00
#
_symmetry.space_group_name_H-M   'P 1'
#
loop_
_entity.id
_entity.type
_entity.pdbx_description
1 polymer ?
#
loop_
_entity_poly.entity_id
_entity_poly.type
_entity_poly.pdbx_seq_one_letter_code
_entity_poly.pdbx_strand_id
1 'polypeptide(L)'
;MLLRQERIALFLLCIVALGLVIATAILAGVDNATLATEYRADSRDGIFVHLSGVTAEVRTTQAGGHIIATVNGTKVFIPSDTARDVALNPGDQVSLYGIVQTYRGEREIVVNSHTDITVLGTSGSVENGREQR
;
A
#
# COMPACT_ATOMS: atom_id res chain seq x y z
N MET A 1 40.56 25.04 -20.80
CA MET A 1 40.70 25.57 -19.44
C MET A 1 39.41 26.22 -18.99
N LEU A 2 38.86 25.76 -17.88
CA LEU A 2 37.58 26.26 -17.35
C LEU A 2 37.79 27.61 -16.67
N LEU A 3 36.91 28.56 -16.98
CA LEU A 3 36.88 29.85 -16.30
C LEU A 3 36.43 29.67 -14.86
N ARG A 4 36.75 30.62 -13.99
CA ARG A 4 36.33 30.61 -12.60
C ARG A 4 34.82 30.38 -12.45
N GLN A 5 34.06 31.08 -13.27
CA GLN A 5 32.60 30.98 -13.25
C GLN A 5 32.11 29.59 -13.64
N GLU A 6 32.77 28.97 -14.59
CA GLU A 6 32.43 27.61 -15.02
C GLU A 6 32.74 26.57 -13.95
N ARG A 7 33.83 26.76 -13.21
CA ARG A 7 34.16 25.87 -12.10
C ARG A 7 33.14 25.96 -10.98
N ILE A 8 32.72 27.16 -10.65
CA ILE A 8 31.71 27.41 -9.64
C ILE A 8 30.37 26.77 -10.06
N ALA A 9 29.97 26.98 -11.31
CA ALA A 9 28.75 26.43 -11.85
C ALA A 9 28.77 24.90 -11.82
N LEU A 10 29.89 24.30 -12.21
CA LEU A 10 30.05 22.85 -12.18
C LEU A 10 30.00 22.31 -10.75
N PHE A 11 30.65 23.00 -9.83
CA PHE A 11 30.64 22.61 -8.41
C PHE A 11 29.23 22.69 -7.83
N LEU A 12 28.49 23.74 -8.13
CA LEU A 12 27.10 23.88 -7.69
C LEU A 12 26.21 22.79 -8.27
N LEU A 13 26.41 22.46 -9.55
CA LEU A 13 25.67 21.40 -10.19
C LEU A 13 25.92 20.05 -9.50
N CYS A 14 27.17 19.77 -9.16
CA CYS A 14 27.53 18.54 -8.44
C CYS A 14 26.87 18.47 -7.06
N ILE A 15 26.81 19.61 -6.34
CA ILE A 15 26.17 19.65 -5.02
C ILE A 15 24.67 19.37 -5.15
N VAL A 16 24.01 19.97 -6.14
CA VAL A 16 22.57 19.75 -6.36
C VAL A 16 22.31 18.29 -6.74
N ALA A 17 23.11 17.73 -7.65
CA ALA A 17 22.97 16.35 -8.06
C ALA A 17 23.16 15.40 -6.89
N LEU A 18 24.17 15.65 -6.05
CA LEU A 18 24.43 14.84 -4.86
C LEU A 18 23.25 14.95 -3.87
N GLY A 19 22.73 16.14 -3.66
CA GLY A 19 21.56 16.36 -2.81
C GLY A 19 20.35 15.59 -3.28
N LEU A 20 20.10 15.56 -4.59
CA LEU A 20 18.98 14.80 -5.16
C LEU A 20 19.15 13.30 -4.95
N VAL A 21 20.37 12.78 -5.13
CA VAL A 21 20.64 11.36 -4.91
C VAL A 21 20.43 10.98 -3.46
N ILE A 22 20.90 11.79 -2.53
CA ILE A 22 20.72 11.56 -1.10
C ILE A 22 19.23 11.60 -0.73
N ALA A 23 18.49 12.60 -1.22
CA ALA A 23 17.05 12.73 -0.96
C ALA A 23 16.29 11.50 -1.48
N THR A 24 16.62 11.04 -2.68
CA THR A 24 15.99 9.85 -3.27
C THR A 24 16.30 8.60 -2.44
N ALA A 25 17.53 8.45 -1.99
CA ALA A 25 17.93 7.31 -1.16
C ALA A 25 17.20 7.31 0.18
N ILE A 26 17.04 8.46 0.80
CA ILE A 26 16.31 8.59 2.06
C ILE A 26 14.85 8.19 1.88
N LEU A 27 14.21 8.69 0.82
CA LEU A 27 12.81 8.37 0.52
C LEU A 27 12.62 6.88 0.20
N ALA A 28 13.57 6.28 -0.52
CA ALA A 28 13.50 4.87 -0.85
C ALA A 28 13.69 3.97 0.37
N GLY A 29 14.38 4.46 1.39
CA GLY A 29 14.59 3.73 2.64
C GLY A 29 13.46 3.86 3.65
N VAL A 30 12.44 4.67 3.38
CA VAL A 30 11.31 4.82 4.29
C VAL A 30 10.27 3.76 3.99
N ASP A 31 10.04 2.88 4.94
CA ASP A 31 9.02 1.85 4.80
C ASP A 31 7.62 2.44 4.90
N ASN A 32 6.71 1.84 4.17
CA ASN A 32 5.29 2.22 4.23
C ASN A 32 4.75 2.10 5.66
N ALA A 33 5.26 1.14 6.42
CA ALA A 33 4.87 0.95 7.81
C ALA A 33 5.18 2.18 8.69
N THR A 34 6.26 2.89 8.37
CA THR A 34 6.65 4.10 9.11
C THR A 34 5.74 5.28 8.76
N LEU A 35 5.27 5.33 7.52
CA LEU A 35 4.43 6.43 7.04
C LEU A 35 2.96 6.24 7.38
N ALA A 36 2.53 5.00 7.57
CA ALA A 36 1.12 4.67 7.75
C ALA A 36 0.65 4.91 9.16
N THR A 37 -0.55 5.45 9.30
CA THR A 37 -1.27 5.56 10.56
C THR A 37 -2.30 4.44 10.62
N GLU A 38 -2.58 3.88 11.79
CA GLU A 38 -3.64 2.88 11.91
C GLU A 38 -4.97 3.45 11.45
N TYR A 39 -5.69 2.66 10.65
CA TYR A 39 -7.01 3.06 10.15
C TYR A 39 -8.01 3.16 11.30
N ARG A 40 -8.77 4.24 11.31
CA ARG A 40 -9.87 4.47 12.26
C ARG A 40 -11.09 4.93 11.49
N ALA A 41 -12.26 4.77 12.10
CA ALA A 41 -13.50 5.21 11.49
C ALA A 41 -13.52 6.72 11.20
N ASP A 42 -12.72 7.50 11.92
CA ASP A 42 -12.60 8.95 11.73
C ASP A 42 -11.38 9.35 10.90
N SER A 43 -10.68 8.39 10.28
CA SER A 43 -9.55 8.69 9.39
C SER A 43 -10.00 9.58 8.24
N ARG A 44 -9.19 10.59 7.92
CA ARG A 44 -9.51 11.54 6.87
C ARG A 44 -9.17 10.99 5.50
N ASP A 45 -9.87 11.46 4.47
CA ASP A 45 -9.54 11.14 3.08
C ASP A 45 -8.15 11.64 2.75
N GLY A 46 -7.43 10.87 1.94
CA GLY A 46 -6.08 11.21 1.50
C GLY A 46 -4.98 10.77 2.45
N ILE A 47 -5.30 10.23 3.62
CA ILE A 47 -4.31 9.75 4.57
C ILE A 47 -3.88 8.33 4.23
N PHE A 48 -2.59 8.06 4.31
CA PHE A 48 -2.04 6.72 4.17
C PHE A 48 -2.20 5.97 5.48
N VAL A 49 -2.89 4.83 5.43
CA VAL A 49 -3.26 4.07 6.64
C VAL A 49 -2.88 2.60 6.52
N HIS A 50 -2.78 1.97 7.67
CA HIS A 50 -2.60 0.53 7.82
C HIS A 50 -3.88 -0.08 8.35
N LEU A 51 -4.31 -1.18 7.74
CA LEU A 51 -5.46 -1.96 8.19
C LEU A 51 -5.08 -3.43 8.20
N SER A 52 -5.42 -4.12 9.28
CA SER A 52 -5.29 -5.57 9.35
C SER A 52 -6.58 -6.17 9.86
N GLY A 53 -6.85 -7.37 9.43
CA GLY A 53 -8.06 -8.09 9.84
C GLY A 53 -8.36 -9.26 8.94
N VAL A 54 -9.53 -9.84 9.15
CA VAL A 54 -9.99 -10.99 8.38
C VAL A 54 -10.87 -10.51 7.24
N THR A 55 -10.60 -11.01 6.04
CA THR A 55 -11.37 -10.69 4.84
C THR A 55 -12.71 -11.41 4.90
N ALA A 56 -13.81 -10.66 4.79
CA ALA A 56 -15.16 -11.22 4.83
C ALA A 56 -15.72 -11.50 3.43
N GLU A 57 -15.58 -10.53 2.53
CA GLU A 57 -16.07 -10.66 1.15
C GLU A 57 -14.98 -10.27 0.18
N VAL A 58 -14.98 -10.95 -0.97
CA VAL A 58 -14.08 -10.61 -2.07
C VAL A 58 -14.89 -10.71 -3.35
N ARG A 59 -14.92 -9.62 -4.12
CA ARG A 59 -15.56 -9.59 -5.42
C ARG A 59 -14.61 -9.02 -6.46
N THR A 60 -14.64 -9.58 -7.65
CA THR A 60 -13.92 -9.02 -8.79
C THR A 60 -14.94 -8.36 -9.70
N THR A 61 -14.70 -7.10 -10.08
CA THR A 61 -15.60 -6.41 -10.97
C THR A 61 -15.49 -6.97 -12.39
N GLN A 62 -16.61 -7.17 -13.06
CA GLN A 62 -16.63 -7.68 -14.43
C GLN A 62 -16.02 -6.69 -15.40
N ALA A 63 -16.25 -5.40 -15.17
CA ALA A 63 -15.67 -4.35 -15.99
C ALA A 63 -14.36 -3.89 -15.33
N GLY A 64 -13.22 -4.26 -15.93
CA GLY A 64 -11.92 -3.78 -15.49
C GLY A 64 -11.13 -4.71 -14.58
N GLY A 65 -11.75 -5.70 -13.95
CA GLY A 65 -11.02 -6.66 -13.11
C GLY A 65 -10.49 -6.11 -11.79
N HIS A 66 -11.14 -5.10 -11.23
CA HIS A 66 -10.81 -4.58 -9.90
C HIS A 66 -11.29 -5.55 -8.83
N ILE A 67 -10.60 -5.58 -7.70
CA ILE A 67 -11.04 -6.36 -6.54
C ILE A 67 -11.65 -5.43 -5.50
N ILE A 68 -12.83 -5.79 -5.03
CA ILE A 68 -13.49 -5.11 -3.91
C ILE A 68 -13.62 -6.13 -2.78
N ALA A 69 -12.99 -5.83 -1.66
CA ALA A 69 -13.00 -6.72 -0.50
C ALA A 69 -13.47 -5.95 0.74
N THR A 70 -13.93 -6.70 1.74
CA THR A 70 -14.26 -6.15 3.04
C THR A 70 -13.31 -6.77 4.06
N VAL A 71 -12.54 -5.93 4.72
CA VAL A 71 -11.59 -6.34 5.76
C VAL A 71 -11.98 -5.63 7.04
N ASN A 72 -12.29 -6.41 8.06
CA ASN A 72 -12.67 -5.89 9.38
C ASN A 72 -13.79 -4.83 9.28
N GLY A 73 -14.78 -5.09 8.39
CA GLY A 73 -15.91 -4.19 8.18
C GLY A 73 -15.61 -2.97 7.29
N THR A 74 -14.39 -2.83 6.81
CA THR A 74 -13.97 -1.70 5.99
C THR A 74 -13.81 -2.13 4.54
N LYS A 75 -14.35 -1.32 3.63
CA LYS A 75 -14.24 -1.59 2.20
C LYS A 75 -12.83 -1.32 1.70
N VAL A 76 -12.27 -2.26 0.95
CA VAL A 76 -10.94 -2.15 0.36
C VAL A 76 -11.09 -2.28 -1.14
N PHE A 77 -10.54 -1.32 -1.88
CA PHE A 77 -10.54 -1.32 -3.33
C PHE A 77 -9.13 -1.57 -3.85
N ILE A 78 -8.98 -2.58 -4.69
CA ILE A 78 -7.70 -2.92 -5.30
C ILE A 78 -7.84 -2.75 -6.80
N PRO A 79 -7.20 -1.73 -7.39
CA PRO A 79 -7.26 -1.50 -8.83
C PRO A 79 -6.76 -2.70 -9.65
N SER A 80 -7.25 -2.84 -10.88
CA SER A 80 -6.95 -4.01 -11.71
C SER A 80 -5.46 -4.28 -11.90
N ASP A 81 -4.66 -3.25 -12.05
CA ASP A 81 -3.21 -3.41 -12.22
C ASP A 81 -2.57 -4.05 -10.98
N THR A 82 -3.01 -3.66 -9.82
CA THR A 82 -2.56 -4.23 -8.55
C THR A 82 -3.19 -5.60 -8.32
N ALA A 83 -4.45 -5.75 -8.68
CA ALA A 83 -5.23 -6.97 -8.43
C ALA A 83 -4.68 -8.19 -9.15
N ARG A 84 -3.98 -8.02 -10.26
CA ARG A 84 -3.37 -9.13 -11.00
C ARG A 84 -2.39 -9.93 -10.14
N ASP A 85 -1.71 -9.25 -9.25
CA ASP A 85 -0.66 -9.85 -8.43
C ASP A 85 -1.14 -10.16 -7.01
N VAL A 86 -2.44 -10.04 -6.76
CA VAL A 86 -3.03 -10.28 -5.44
C VAL A 86 -3.97 -11.47 -5.51
N ALA A 87 -3.71 -12.48 -4.67
CA ALA A 87 -4.61 -13.62 -4.49
C ALA A 87 -5.26 -13.46 -3.11
N LEU A 88 -6.54 -13.09 -3.10
CA LEU A 88 -7.27 -12.79 -1.89
C LEU A 88 -8.57 -13.58 -1.86
N ASN A 89 -8.83 -14.27 -0.76
CA ASN A 89 -10.03 -15.08 -0.59
C ASN A 89 -10.74 -14.73 0.71
N PRO A 90 -12.07 -14.94 0.80
CA PRO A 90 -12.77 -14.76 2.05
C PRO A 90 -12.16 -15.66 3.15
N GLY A 91 -12.01 -15.11 4.34
CA GLY A 91 -11.39 -15.81 5.46
C GLY A 91 -9.88 -15.55 5.59
N ASP A 92 -9.26 -14.94 4.61
CA ASP A 92 -7.84 -14.61 4.69
C ASP A 92 -7.60 -13.53 5.72
N GLN A 93 -6.58 -13.72 6.54
CA GLN A 93 -6.10 -12.67 7.42
C GLN A 93 -5.06 -11.86 6.64
N VAL A 94 -5.27 -10.54 6.58
CA VAL A 94 -4.44 -9.66 5.77
C VAL A 94 -3.96 -8.47 6.57
N SER A 95 -2.83 -7.93 6.12
CA SER A 95 -2.31 -6.64 6.54
C SER A 95 -2.11 -5.82 5.28
N LEU A 96 -2.66 -4.61 5.25
CA LEU A 96 -2.58 -3.78 4.06
C LEU A 96 -2.34 -2.32 4.41
N TYR A 97 -1.79 -1.62 3.44
CA TYR A 97 -1.56 -0.19 3.47
C TYR A 97 -2.26 0.43 2.27
N GLY A 98 -2.90 1.55 2.48
CA GLY A 98 -3.59 2.23 1.41
C GLY A 98 -4.02 3.62 1.80
N ILE A 99 -4.65 4.31 0.86
CA ILE A 99 -5.08 5.69 1.04
C ILE A 99 -6.59 5.69 1.25
N VAL A 100 -7.04 6.40 2.28
CA VAL A 100 -8.46 6.53 2.57
C VAL A 100 -9.11 7.45 1.55
N GLN A 101 -10.23 7.03 0.99
CA GLN A 101 -11.07 7.87 0.15
C GLN A 101 -12.55 7.61 0.43
N THR A 102 -13.39 8.55 0.07
CA THR A 102 -14.84 8.40 0.14
C THR A 102 -15.39 8.26 -1.26
N TYR A 103 -16.11 7.18 -1.50
CA TYR A 103 -16.73 6.90 -2.78
C TYR A 103 -18.20 6.60 -2.56
N ARG A 104 -19.08 7.38 -3.18
CA ARG A 104 -20.53 7.26 -3.04
C ARG A 104 -21.00 7.25 -1.59
N GLY A 105 -20.40 8.11 -0.78
CA GLY A 105 -20.74 8.22 0.63
C GLY A 105 -20.14 7.16 1.54
N GLU A 106 -19.42 6.19 1.00
CA GLU A 106 -18.76 5.16 1.77
C GLU A 106 -17.26 5.38 1.80
N ARG A 107 -16.68 5.17 2.96
CA ARG A 107 -15.24 5.27 3.13
C ARG A 107 -14.59 3.96 2.71
N GLU A 108 -13.53 4.06 1.91
CA GLU A 108 -12.80 2.89 1.47
C GLU A 108 -11.30 3.14 1.50
N ILE A 109 -10.53 2.06 1.50
CA ILE A 109 -9.07 2.12 1.43
C ILE A 109 -8.65 1.63 0.05
N VAL A 110 -7.87 2.43 -0.66
CA VAL A 110 -7.35 2.08 -1.99
C VAL A 110 -5.93 1.57 -1.86
N VAL A 111 -5.71 0.33 -2.27
CA VAL A 111 -4.38 -0.30 -2.29
C VAL A 111 -3.79 -0.13 -3.69
N ASN A 112 -2.71 0.63 -3.79
CA ASN A 112 -2.13 0.99 -5.09
C ASN A 112 -0.96 0.11 -5.52
N SER A 113 -0.48 -0.77 -4.65
CA SER A 113 0.63 -1.66 -4.96
C SER A 113 0.38 -3.04 -4.36
N HIS A 114 0.71 -4.10 -5.10
CA HIS A 114 0.59 -5.46 -4.58
C HIS A 114 1.51 -5.71 -3.38
N THR A 115 2.56 -4.92 -3.23
CA THR A 115 3.46 -5.01 -2.08
C THR A 115 2.86 -4.39 -0.82
N ASP A 116 1.80 -3.59 -0.96
CA ASP A 116 1.11 -2.96 0.15
C ASP A 116 0.06 -3.84 0.79
N ILE A 117 -0.20 -5.03 0.24
CA ILE A 117 -1.12 -6.00 0.83
C ILE A 117 -0.41 -7.33 1.02
N THR A 118 -0.50 -7.87 2.23
CA THR A 118 0.12 -9.14 2.59
C THR A 118 -0.93 -10.06 3.19
N VAL A 119 -1.05 -11.26 2.63
CA VAL A 119 -1.92 -12.29 3.18
C VAL A 119 -1.13 -13.05 4.24
N LEU A 120 -1.56 -12.94 5.49
CA LEU A 120 -0.86 -13.54 6.62
C LEU A 120 -1.23 -15.01 6.84
N GLY A 121 -2.37 -15.44 6.31
CA GLY A 121 -2.83 -16.81 6.42
C GLY A 121 -4.34 -16.90 6.27
N THR A 122 -4.84 -18.13 6.21
CA THR A 122 -6.27 -18.38 6.23
C THR A 122 -6.64 -19.09 7.52
N SER A 123 -7.78 -18.74 8.09
CA SER A 123 -8.27 -19.37 9.32
C SER A 123 -8.44 -20.89 9.14
N GLY A 124 -8.89 -21.31 7.97
CA GLY A 124 -9.10 -22.72 7.67
C GLY A 124 -7.80 -23.53 7.61
N SER A 125 -6.74 -22.96 7.06
CA SER A 125 -5.46 -23.69 6.98
C SER A 125 -4.82 -23.88 8.36
N VAL A 126 -5.01 -22.94 9.25
CA VAL A 126 -4.49 -23.07 10.63
C VAL A 126 -5.20 -24.20 11.37
N GLU A 127 -6.50 -24.27 11.24
CA GLU A 127 -7.29 -25.33 11.86
C GLU A 127 -6.93 -26.72 11.34
N ASN A 128 -6.76 -26.82 10.02
CA ASN A 128 -6.39 -28.09 9.41
C ASN A 128 -5.03 -28.58 9.88
N GLY A 129 -4.11 -27.67 10.05
CA GLY A 129 -2.80 -28.02 10.56
C GLY A 129 -2.84 -28.59 11.97
N ARG A 130 -3.75 -28.13 12.79
CA ARG A 130 -3.93 -28.62 14.15
C ARG A 130 -4.60 -30.00 14.19
N GLU A 131 -5.56 -30.19 13.32
CA GLU A 131 -6.32 -31.46 13.28
C GLU A 131 -5.47 -32.63 12.83
N GLN A 132 -4.47 -32.35 11.98
CA GLN A 132 -3.61 -33.42 11.48
C GLN A 132 -2.61 -33.95 12.50
N ARG A 133 -2.52 -33.34 13.63
CA ARG A 133 -1.66 -33.79 14.71
C ARG A 133 -2.44 -34.65 15.69
#